data_2ac08136c3aa6c370e2b573e3cbed5ac
#
_entry.id   2ac08136c3aa6c370e2b573e3cbed5ac
#
_cell.length_a   1.000
_cell.length_b   1.000
_cell.length_c   1.000
_cell.angle_alpha   90.00
_cell.angle_beta   90.00
_cell.angle_gamma   90.00
#
_symmetry.space_group_name_H-M   'P 1'
#
loop_
_entity.id
_entity.type
_entity.pdbx_description
1 polymer ?
#
loop_
_entity_poly.entity_id
_entity_poly.type
_entity_poly.pdbx_seq_one_letter_code
_entity_poly.pdbx_strand_id
1 'polypeptide(L)'
;VRYSVYLKVNADIQSEVVKHLKEIEVKENCVLLVREEQWKSIQFNKVDVSPAFIQFVDELGALVEKSPNLKQKLLKYNPDAINNELFDTKLENISVRQIQVPLYQGTKIIGFLIVAMSLEDSAMVLNNLFTILLVSFPFILIILFFIARFIAGRSIKPISSIIETSNIITKDNLKSRIPLPQNRDELFTLSKTINNLLDRVENAIEREKQFTSDASHELRTPLAVIKGTLEVLIRKPRNAEEYKEKIDFCISEVNRLNHLVDELLLLARFENQKQTLKIEKVSLNALFLDILSRNLLTISDKKLNCNLDFAKDYYVHTDSYLLSIIVNNILTNAIKYSKQKDTIHFEIVETTATLVCTITDTGIGITAEDLQKIFDQFYRSKSNDHPEIKGTGLGLSIVKRLCLLLQIELQIESKENEGTKVILGFQK
;
A
#
# COMPACT_ATOMS: atom_id res chain seq x y z
N VAL A 1 23.21 -43.09 -5.94
CA VAL A 1 22.93 -44.18 -4.98
C VAL A 1 23.62 -45.46 -5.42
N ARG A 2 23.37 -46.02 -6.62
CA ARG A 2 24.01 -47.26 -7.08
C ARG A 2 25.55 -47.19 -7.00
N TYR A 3 26.13 -46.11 -7.51
CA TYR A 3 27.56 -45.83 -7.46
C TYR A 3 28.10 -45.77 -6.02
N SER A 4 27.41 -45.13 -5.12
CA SER A 4 27.80 -44.99 -3.71
C SER A 4 27.79 -46.32 -2.96
N VAL A 5 26.80 -47.20 -3.26
CA VAL A 5 26.72 -48.54 -2.68
C VAL A 5 27.88 -49.42 -3.18
N TYR A 6 28.19 -49.34 -4.47
CA TYR A 6 29.34 -50.09 -5.03
C TYR A 6 30.67 -49.62 -4.45
N LEU A 7 30.84 -48.30 -4.21
CA LEU A 7 32.04 -47.78 -3.53
C LEU A 7 32.19 -48.33 -2.11
N LYS A 8 31.05 -48.43 -1.38
CA LYS A 8 31.09 -49.00 -0.03
C LYS A 8 31.47 -50.47 -0.04
N VAL A 9 30.85 -51.29 -0.89
CA VAL A 9 31.18 -52.72 -1.04
C VAL A 9 32.64 -52.90 -1.42
N ASN A 10 33.19 -52.07 -2.31
CA ASN A 10 34.59 -52.09 -2.69
C ASN A 10 35.52 -51.81 -1.48
N ALA A 11 35.20 -50.81 -0.68
CA ALA A 11 35.97 -50.46 0.49
C ALA A 11 35.91 -51.56 1.56
N ASP A 12 34.74 -52.16 1.75
CA ASP A 12 34.55 -53.26 2.71
C ASP A 12 35.35 -54.52 2.29
N ILE A 13 35.30 -54.87 0.99
CA ILE A 13 36.13 -56.00 0.44
C ILE A 13 37.60 -55.71 0.63
N GLN A 14 38.12 -54.53 0.32
CA GLN A 14 39.50 -54.16 0.49
C GLN A 14 39.93 -54.21 1.96
N SER A 15 39.06 -53.76 2.88
CA SER A 15 39.30 -53.83 4.31
C SER A 15 39.47 -55.29 4.79
N GLU A 16 38.56 -56.17 4.34
CA GLU A 16 38.66 -57.61 4.68
C GLU A 16 39.93 -58.27 4.07
N VAL A 17 40.30 -57.90 2.84
CA VAL A 17 41.59 -58.38 2.25
C VAL A 17 42.79 -58.00 3.13
N VAL A 18 42.88 -56.71 3.52
CA VAL A 18 44.00 -56.23 4.33
C VAL A 18 44.03 -56.91 5.70
N LYS A 19 42.90 -57.18 6.29
CA LYS A 19 42.75 -57.87 7.56
C LYS A 19 43.28 -59.31 7.47
N HIS A 20 42.78 -60.04 6.48
CA HIS A 20 43.17 -61.46 6.34
C HIS A 20 44.60 -61.68 5.81
N LEU A 21 45.14 -60.74 5.01
CA LEU A 21 46.58 -60.78 4.64
C LEU A 21 47.51 -60.67 5.86
N LYS A 22 47.07 -60.03 6.95
CA LYS A 22 47.83 -59.92 8.21
C LYS A 22 47.75 -61.20 9.07
N GLU A 23 46.77 -62.05 8.83
CA GLU A 23 46.49 -63.25 9.59
C GLU A 23 47.10 -64.53 8.96
N ILE A 24 47.74 -64.33 7.80
CA ILE A 24 48.39 -65.47 7.03
C ILE A 24 49.82 -65.49 7.33
N GLU A 25 50.34 -66.67 7.79
CA GLU A 25 51.78 -67.05 7.78
C GLU A 25 52.03 -68.09 6.72
N VAL A 26 53.06 -67.91 5.94
CA VAL A 26 53.49 -68.84 4.91
C VAL A 26 54.71 -69.65 5.47
N LYS A 27 54.50 -70.96 5.71
CA LYS A 27 55.58 -71.90 6.13
C LYS A 27 55.66 -73.10 5.17
N GLU A 28 56.90 -73.44 4.78
CA GLU A 28 57.22 -74.66 3.99
C GLU A 28 56.32 -74.92 2.77
N ASN A 29 56.09 -73.89 1.96
CA ASN A 29 55.26 -73.97 0.77
C ASN A 29 53.74 -74.21 1.03
N CYS A 30 53.26 -74.06 2.27
CA CYS A 30 51.87 -74.17 2.66
C CYS A 30 51.38 -72.85 3.27
N VAL A 31 50.18 -72.49 2.96
CA VAL A 31 49.46 -71.33 3.59
C VAL A 31 48.90 -71.82 4.91
N LEU A 32 49.43 -71.32 6.03
CA LEU A 32 48.95 -71.63 7.37
C LEU A 32 48.23 -70.37 7.93
N LEU A 33 47.02 -70.55 8.40
CA LEU A 33 46.30 -69.48 9.16
C LEU A 33 46.83 -69.44 10.58
N VAL A 34 47.36 -68.31 11.01
CA VAL A 34 47.96 -68.11 12.36
C VAL A 34 46.90 -68.21 13.46
N ARG A 35 45.62 -68.02 13.15
CA ARG A 35 44.55 -68.05 14.14
C ARG A 35 43.28 -68.78 13.63
N GLU A 36 43.39 -70.12 13.54
CA GLU A 36 42.24 -70.98 13.17
C GLU A 36 41.02 -70.80 14.02
N GLU A 37 41.18 -70.43 15.31
CA GLU A 37 40.06 -70.15 16.22
C GLU A 37 39.21 -68.87 15.84
N GLN A 38 39.82 -67.86 15.20
CA GLN A 38 39.13 -66.70 14.75
C GLN A 38 38.22 -66.95 13.53
N TRP A 39 38.61 -67.92 12.70
CA TRP A 39 37.78 -68.37 11.57
C TRP A 39 36.50 -69.08 12.01
N LYS A 40 36.60 -69.77 13.14
CA LYS A 40 35.45 -70.44 13.79
C LYS A 40 34.62 -69.48 14.65
N SER A 41 35.04 -68.21 14.76
CA SER A 41 34.40 -67.24 15.61
C SER A 41 33.01 -66.80 15.10
N ILE A 42 32.23 -66.25 16.00
CA ILE A 42 30.82 -65.84 15.83
C ILE A 42 30.62 -64.88 14.66
N GLN A 43 31.65 -64.16 14.18
CA GLN A 43 31.54 -63.20 13.04
C GLN A 43 31.19 -63.87 11.70
N PHE A 44 31.66 -65.12 11.44
CA PHE A 44 31.28 -65.81 10.21
C PHE A 44 30.04 -66.68 10.34
N ASN A 45 29.51 -66.85 11.54
CA ASN A 45 28.28 -67.60 11.79
C ASN A 45 27.05 -66.72 11.96
N LYS A 46 27.18 -65.39 12.18
CA LYS A 46 26.09 -64.46 12.16
C LYS A 46 25.77 -64.10 10.72
N VAL A 47 24.47 -64.07 10.42
CA VAL A 47 23.91 -63.45 9.24
C VAL A 47 24.06 -61.91 9.45
N ASP A 48 25.26 -61.42 9.23
CA ASP A 48 25.50 -59.98 9.14
C ASP A 48 24.92 -59.44 7.83
N VAL A 49 24.60 -58.18 7.83
CA VAL A 49 23.90 -57.49 6.71
C VAL A 49 24.68 -57.55 5.37
N SER A 50 25.96 -57.97 5.39
CA SER A 50 26.75 -58.24 4.19
C SER A 50 27.94 -59.16 4.55
N PRO A 51 27.72 -60.49 4.64
CA PRO A 51 28.74 -61.39 5.01
C PRO A 51 29.88 -61.49 3.95
N ALA A 52 31.13 -61.33 4.41
CA ALA A 52 32.24 -61.54 3.55
C ALA A 52 32.51 -63.08 3.38
N PHE A 53 32.63 -63.53 2.15
CA PHE A 53 33.00 -64.87 1.77
C PHE A 53 34.52 -64.90 1.50
N ILE A 54 35.21 -65.79 2.10
CA ILE A 54 36.68 -65.89 1.98
C ILE A 54 37.07 -67.30 1.62
N GLN A 55 37.98 -67.36 0.68
CA GLN A 55 38.49 -68.64 0.19
C GLN A 55 39.98 -68.52 -0.15
N PHE A 56 40.75 -69.53 0.25
CA PHE A 56 42.14 -69.69 -0.14
C PHE A 56 42.24 -70.79 -1.14
N VAL A 57 43.03 -70.61 -2.21
CA VAL A 57 43.33 -71.58 -3.24
C VAL A 57 44.85 -71.62 -3.48
N ASP A 58 45.32 -72.77 -3.93
CA ASP A 58 46.70 -72.95 -4.32
C ASP A 58 47.05 -72.33 -5.70
N GLU A 59 48.25 -72.52 -6.21
CA GLU A 59 48.74 -72.03 -7.50
C GLU A 59 47.83 -72.48 -8.67
N LEU A 60 47.22 -73.66 -8.56
CA LEU A 60 46.34 -74.25 -9.58
C LEU A 60 44.87 -73.99 -9.38
N GLY A 61 44.50 -73.26 -8.35
CA GLY A 61 43.09 -72.93 -8.02
C GLY A 61 42.39 -74.03 -7.20
N ALA A 62 43.14 -75.04 -6.67
CA ALA A 62 42.53 -76.04 -5.78
C ALA A 62 42.29 -75.45 -4.39
N LEU A 63 41.16 -75.83 -3.77
CA LEU A 63 40.76 -75.30 -2.47
C LEU A 63 41.75 -75.69 -1.39
N VAL A 64 42.30 -74.73 -0.70
CA VAL A 64 43.18 -74.97 0.50
C VAL A 64 42.27 -74.80 1.75
N GLU A 65 41.54 -73.67 1.86
CA GLU A 65 40.66 -73.40 2.98
C GLU A 65 39.58 -72.45 2.60
N LYS A 66 38.47 -72.44 3.31
CA LYS A 66 37.33 -71.47 3.08
C LYS A 66 36.62 -71.10 4.37
N SER A 67 36.00 -69.93 4.36
CA SER A 67 35.21 -69.48 5.47
C SER A 67 33.96 -70.34 5.69
N PRO A 68 33.51 -70.53 6.95
CA PRO A 68 32.36 -71.37 7.27
C PRO A 68 31.04 -70.98 6.62
N ASN A 69 30.86 -69.72 6.33
CA ASN A 69 29.65 -69.18 5.69
C ASN A 69 29.54 -69.60 4.22
N LEU A 70 30.60 -70.05 3.56
CA LEU A 70 30.51 -70.61 2.22
C LEU A 70 29.87 -72.03 2.23
N LYS A 71 29.80 -72.71 3.37
CA LYS A 71 29.21 -74.06 3.51
C LYS A 71 29.79 -75.02 2.45
N GLN A 72 28.96 -75.48 1.52
CA GLN A 72 29.36 -76.34 0.40
C GLN A 72 29.75 -75.58 -0.87
N LYS A 73 29.56 -74.24 -0.89
CA LYS A 73 29.83 -73.42 -2.07
C LYS A 73 31.30 -73.05 -2.15
N LEU A 74 31.75 -72.78 -3.38
CA LEU A 74 33.12 -72.32 -3.67
C LEU A 74 33.07 -71.03 -4.47
N LEU A 75 33.95 -70.08 -4.13
CA LEU A 75 34.19 -68.93 -4.95
C LEU A 75 34.94 -69.34 -6.22
N LYS A 76 34.56 -68.76 -7.33
CA LYS A 76 35.15 -69.08 -8.62
C LYS A 76 36.57 -68.48 -8.71
N TYR A 77 37.56 -69.33 -8.76
CA TYR A 77 38.91 -68.91 -9.16
C TYR A 77 38.93 -68.65 -10.65
N ASN A 78 39.43 -67.49 -11.07
CA ASN A 78 39.55 -67.11 -12.49
C ASN A 78 41.08 -66.86 -12.80
N PRO A 79 41.73 -67.73 -13.49
CA PRO A 79 43.16 -67.57 -13.81
C PRO A 79 43.44 -66.39 -14.75
N ASP A 80 42.41 -65.95 -15.55
CA ASP A 80 42.57 -64.88 -16.47
C ASP A 80 42.15 -63.49 -15.83
N ALA A 81 41.71 -63.49 -14.56
CA ALA A 81 41.38 -62.27 -13.88
C ALA A 81 42.64 -61.47 -13.53
N ILE A 82 42.53 -60.13 -13.69
CA ILE A 82 43.57 -59.20 -13.28
C ILE A 82 43.67 -59.25 -11.75
N ASN A 83 44.82 -59.57 -11.23
CA ASN A 83 45.06 -59.64 -9.79
C ASN A 83 44.81 -58.26 -9.15
N ASN A 84 44.24 -58.29 -7.97
CA ASN A 84 43.84 -57.06 -7.19
C ASN A 84 42.76 -56.21 -7.83
N GLU A 85 42.10 -56.67 -8.87
CA GLU A 85 40.89 -55.95 -9.42
C GLU A 85 39.61 -56.58 -8.90
N LEU A 86 38.62 -55.71 -8.73
CA LEU A 86 37.30 -56.11 -8.30
C LEU A 86 36.43 -56.41 -9.51
N PHE A 87 35.83 -57.60 -9.53
CA PHE A 87 34.88 -57.99 -10.60
C PHE A 87 33.61 -58.60 -10.03
N ASP A 88 32.57 -58.54 -10.81
CA ASP A 88 31.26 -59.10 -10.45
C ASP A 88 31.19 -60.55 -10.97
N THR A 89 30.75 -61.47 -10.12
CA THR A 89 30.55 -62.86 -10.45
C THR A 89 29.32 -63.43 -9.75
N LYS A 90 29.06 -64.72 -9.96
CA LYS A 90 27.95 -65.42 -9.28
C LYS A 90 28.50 -66.55 -8.40
N LEU A 91 28.01 -66.51 -7.16
CA LEU A 91 28.13 -67.64 -6.25
C LEU A 91 26.81 -68.42 -6.28
N GLU A 92 26.72 -69.43 -7.19
CA GLU A 92 25.45 -70.06 -7.57
C GLU A 92 24.45 -69.03 -8.13
N ASN A 93 23.42 -68.74 -7.36
CA ASN A 93 22.38 -67.76 -7.73
C ASN A 93 22.58 -66.36 -7.15
N ILE A 94 23.57 -66.19 -6.27
CA ILE A 94 23.84 -64.93 -5.57
C ILE A 94 24.84 -64.12 -6.39
N SER A 95 24.53 -62.90 -6.73
CA SER A 95 25.47 -61.96 -7.34
C SER A 95 26.43 -61.47 -6.28
N VAL A 96 27.73 -61.73 -6.50
CA VAL A 96 28.79 -61.32 -5.59
C VAL A 96 29.81 -60.47 -6.32
N ARG A 97 30.39 -59.53 -5.60
CA ARG A 97 31.57 -58.78 -6.02
C ARG A 97 32.78 -59.40 -5.38
N GLN A 98 33.79 -59.70 -6.17
CA GLN A 98 34.92 -60.51 -5.75
C GLN A 98 36.25 -59.83 -6.12
N ILE A 99 37.25 -60.03 -5.28
CA ILE A 99 38.66 -59.71 -5.55
C ILE A 99 39.48 -60.95 -5.38
N GLN A 100 40.55 -61.10 -6.19
CA GLN A 100 41.51 -62.16 -6.13
C GLN A 100 42.88 -61.54 -5.90
N VAL A 101 43.52 -61.92 -4.80
CA VAL A 101 44.76 -61.32 -4.33
C VAL A 101 45.86 -62.44 -4.27
N PRO A 102 46.94 -62.32 -5.04
CA PRO A 102 47.97 -63.30 -5.04
C PRO A 102 48.80 -63.32 -3.72
N LEU A 103 49.13 -64.51 -3.23
CA LEU A 103 49.95 -64.71 -2.04
C LEU A 103 51.33 -65.07 -2.48
N TYR A 104 52.30 -64.31 -1.99
CA TYR A 104 53.71 -64.46 -2.40
C TYR A 104 54.58 -65.07 -1.30
N GLN A 105 55.55 -65.96 -1.70
CA GLN A 105 56.69 -66.37 -0.91
C GLN A 105 57.97 -65.94 -1.67
N GLY A 106 58.56 -64.84 -1.24
CA GLY A 106 59.61 -64.20 -2.04
C GLY A 106 59.03 -63.65 -3.37
N THR A 107 59.49 -64.18 -4.49
CA THR A 107 59.06 -63.85 -5.83
C THR A 107 58.01 -64.79 -6.44
N LYS A 108 57.78 -65.95 -5.77
CA LYS A 108 56.88 -66.99 -6.29
C LYS A 108 55.48 -66.84 -5.71
N ILE A 109 54.44 -66.96 -6.60
CA ILE A 109 53.05 -67.05 -6.17
C ILE A 109 52.83 -68.47 -5.64
N ILE A 110 52.26 -68.58 -4.44
CA ILE A 110 51.99 -69.87 -3.78
C ILE A 110 50.51 -70.17 -3.66
N GLY A 111 49.63 -69.19 -4.03
CA GLY A 111 48.22 -69.32 -4.00
C GLY A 111 47.52 -67.97 -4.08
N PHE A 112 46.22 -67.98 -3.89
CA PHE A 112 45.40 -66.76 -3.96
C PHE A 112 44.41 -66.69 -2.77
N LEU A 113 44.26 -65.47 -2.24
CA LEU A 113 43.18 -65.13 -1.35
C LEU A 113 42.03 -64.56 -2.20
N ILE A 114 40.86 -65.16 -2.12
CA ILE A 114 39.65 -64.73 -2.79
C ILE A 114 38.67 -64.20 -1.71
N VAL A 115 38.31 -62.94 -1.82
CA VAL A 115 37.28 -62.29 -0.94
C VAL A 115 36.12 -61.81 -1.79
N ALA A 116 34.91 -62.17 -1.38
CA ALA A 116 33.72 -61.80 -2.06
C ALA A 116 32.63 -61.30 -1.08
N MET A 117 31.81 -60.35 -1.52
CA MET A 117 30.64 -59.87 -0.77
C MET A 117 29.38 -59.93 -1.64
N SER A 118 28.26 -60.20 -1.01
CA SER A 118 26.96 -60.23 -1.70
C SER A 118 26.55 -58.85 -2.18
N LEU A 119 26.06 -58.75 -3.42
CA LEU A 119 25.42 -57.57 -3.98
C LEU A 119 23.91 -57.59 -3.78
N GLU A 120 23.31 -58.67 -3.30
CA GLU A 120 21.86 -58.83 -3.18
C GLU A 120 21.30 -57.91 -2.10
N ASP A 121 21.96 -57.82 -0.94
CA ASP A 121 21.53 -56.94 0.15
C ASP A 121 21.55 -55.46 -0.32
N SER A 122 22.61 -55.12 -1.06
CA SER A 122 22.76 -53.80 -1.66
C SER A 122 21.70 -53.52 -2.73
N ALA A 123 21.35 -54.51 -3.55
CA ALA A 123 20.29 -54.41 -4.55
C ALA A 123 18.90 -54.33 -3.91
N MET A 124 18.67 -55.05 -2.82
CA MET A 124 17.42 -55.01 -2.05
C MET A 124 17.20 -53.62 -1.44
N VAL A 125 18.23 -53.03 -0.82
CA VAL A 125 18.16 -51.68 -0.25
C VAL A 125 17.82 -50.64 -1.35
N LEU A 126 18.49 -50.77 -2.52
CA LEU A 126 18.20 -49.88 -3.66
C LEU A 126 16.77 -50.03 -4.17
N ASN A 127 16.27 -51.25 -4.29
CA ASN A 127 14.92 -51.51 -4.77
C ASN A 127 13.86 -51.02 -3.79
N ASN A 128 14.10 -51.21 -2.47
CA ASN A 128 13.23 -50.70 -1.43
C ASN A 128 13.18 -49.14 -1.44
N LEU A 129 14.35 -48.50 -1.56
CA LEU A 129 14.44 -47.04 -1.68
C LEU A 129 13.69 -46.54 -2.93
N PHE A 130 13.89 -47.21 -4.07
CA PHE A 130 13.20 -46.87 -5.30
C PHE A 130 11.66 -47.00 -5.15
N THR A 131 11.20 -48.06 -4.54
CA THR A 131 9.77 -48.30 -4.29
C THR A 131 9.20 -47.25 -3.37
N ILE A 132 9.89 -46.91 -2.26
CA ILE A 132 9.44 -45.86 -1.34
C ILE A 132 9.35 -44.51 -2.06
N LEU A 133 10.38 -44.16 -2.84
CA LEU A 133 10.36 -42.92 -3.62
C LEU A 133 9.24 -42.89 -4.66
N LEU A 134 9.05 -43.99 -5.37
CA LEU A 134 8.01 -44.10 -6.42
C LEU A 134 6.61 -43.95 -5.86
N VAL A 135 6.36 -44.41 -4.63
CA VAL A 135 5.05 -44.29 -3.97
C VAL A 135 4.91 -42.92 -3.28
N SER A 136 5.93 -42.46 -2.57
CA SER A 136 5.85 -41.25 -1.78
C SER A 136 5.84 -39.96 -2.63
N PHE A 137 6.57 -39.94 -3.74
CA PHE A 137 6.69 -38.78 -4.61
C PHE A 137 5.33 -38.30 -5.18
N PRO A 138 4.52 -39.16 -5.85
CA PRO A 138 3.22 -38.73 -6.34
C PRO A 138 2.27 -38.30 -5.20
N PHE A 139 2.34 -38.97 -4.04
CA PHE A 139 1.52 -38.62 -2.89
C PHE A 139 1.86 -37.21 -2.36
N ILE A 140 3.14 -36.89 -2.27
CA ILE A 140 3.60 -35.52 -1.90
C ILE A 140 3.13 -34.50 -2.93
N LEU A 141 3.23 -34.80 -4.23
CA LEU A 141 2.76 -33.90 -5.29
C LEU A 141 1.26 -33.62 -5.21
N ILE A 142 0.46 -34.66 -4.92
CA ILE A 142 -0.98 -34.50 -4.73
C ILE A 142 -1.29 -33.58 -3.54
N ILE A 143 -0.61 -33.79 -2.42
CA ILE A 143 -0.78 -32.92 -1.24
C ILE A 143 -0.40 -31.47 -1.56
N LEU A 144 0.75 -31.26 -2.20
CA LEU A 144 1.22 -29.93 -2.60
C LEU A 144 0.25 -29.26 -3.59
N PHE A 145 -0.33 -30.03 -4.53
CA PHE A 145 -1.32 -29.54 -5.45
C PHE A 145 -2.57 -29.00 -4.71
N PHE A 146 -3.10 -29.75 -3.75
CA PHE A 146 -4.26 -29.31 -2.98
C PHE A 146 -3.95 -28.10 -2.10
N ILE A 147 -2.77 -28.06 -1.47
CA ILE A 147 -2.32 -26.91 -0.69
C ILE A 147 -2.20 -25.68 -1.59
N ALA A 148 -1.52 -25.79 -2.73
CA ALA A 148 -1.35 -24.69 -3.68
C ALA A 148 -2.70 -24.18 -4.21
N ARG A 149 -3.63 -25.09 -4.55
CA ARG A 149 -4.98 -24.73 -5.00
C ARG A 149 -5.78 -24.03 -3.91
N PHE A 150 -5.66 -24.46 -2.67
CA PHE A 150 -6.33 -23.84 -1.54
C PHE A 150 -5.83 -22.42 -1.30
N ILE A 151 -4.49 -22.24 -1.26
CA ILE A 151 -3.86 -20.92 -1.07
C ILE A 151 -4.20 -19.99 -2.24
N ALA A 152 -4.06 -20.46 -3.48
CA ALA A 152 -4.36 -19.67 -4.68
C ALA A 152 -5.83 -19.20 -4.70
N GLY A 153 -6.77 -20.09 -4.37
CA GLY A 153 -8.20 -19.74 -4.29
C GLY A 153 -8.49 -18.67 -3.26
N ARG A 154 -7.82 -18.72 -2.11
CA ARG A 154 -8.00 -17.76 -1.01
C ARG A 154 -7.36 -16.41 -1.32
N SER A 155 -6.25 -16.38 -2.06
CA SER A 155 -5.52 -15.15 -2.39
C SER A 155 -6.08 -14.44 -3.64
N ILE A 156 -6.57 -15.18 -4.62
CA ILE A 156 -7.05 -14.61 -5.90
C ILE A 156 -8.49 -14.07 -5.78
N LYS A 157 -9.35 -14.73 -5.02
CA LYS A 157 -10.76 -14.34 -4.88
C LYS A 157 -10.98 -12.89 -4.44
N PRO A 158 -10.28 -12.36 -3.44
CA PRO A 158 -10.41 -10.95 -3.05
C PRO A 158 -9.99 -9.98 -4.18
N ILE A 159 -8.94 -10.30 -4.93
CA ILE A 159 -8.48 -9.46 -6.05
C ILE A 159 -9.56 -9.37 -7.14
N SER A 160 -10.17 -10.50 -7.51
CA SER A 160 -11.26 -10.52 -8.47
C SER A 160 -12.45 -9.67 -8.01
N SER A 161 -12.80 -9.72 -6.73
CA SER A 161 -13.87 -8.90 -6.15
C SER A 161 -13.53 -7.40 -6.19
N ILE A 162 -12.27 -7.01 -5.93
CA ILE A 162 -11.81 -5.61 -6.05
C ILE A 162 -11.97 -5.13 -7.51
N ILE A 163 -11.50 -5.93 -8.47
CA ILE A 163 -11.58 -5.60 -9.90
C ILE A 163 -13.05 -5.48 -10.35
N GLU A 164 -13.89 -6.44 -10.00
CA GLU A 164 -15.31 -6.45 -10.37
C GLU A 164 -16.04 -5.23 -9.80
N THR A 165 -15.86 -4.96 -8.50
CA THR A 165 -16.46 -3.79 -7.86
C THR A 165 -15.94 -2.49 -8.46
N SER A 166 -14.63 -2.39 -8.73
CA SER A 166 -14.04 -1.20 -9.36
C SER A 166 -14.60 -0.92 -10.76
N ASN A 167 -14.88 -1.98 -11.54
CA ASN A 167 -15.47 -1.83 -12.89
C ASN A 167 -16.95 -1.41 -12.86
N ILE A 168 -17.67 -1.71 -11.78
CA ILE A 168 -19.07 -1.34 -11.60
C ILE A 168 -19.21 0.12 -11.14
N ILE A 169 -18.18 0.66 -10.50
CA ILE A 169 -18.20 2.04 -9.99
C ILE A 169 -18.15 3.03 -11.15
N THR A 170 -19.21 3.81 -11.29
CA THR A 170 -19.38 4.88 -12.28
C THR A 170 -19.83 6.16 -11.59
N LYS A 171 -19.97 7.26 -12.33
CA LYS A 171 -20.55 8.52 -11.82
C LYS A 171 -21.93 8.35 -11.18
N ASP A 172 -22.70 7.37 -11.66
CA ASP A 172 -24.09 7.15 -11.21
C ASP A 172 -24.15 6.19 -10.02
N ASN A 173 -23.07 5.47 -9.72
CA ASN A 173 -22.99 4.45 -8.67
C ASN A 173 -21.75 4.61 -7.78
N LEU A 174 -21.43 5.84 -7.39
CA LEU A 174 -20.26 6.14 -6.53
C LEU A 174 -20.44 5.67 -5.08
N LYS A 175 -21.65 5.32 -4.65
CA LYS A 175 -21.92 4.80 -3.29
C LYS A 175 -21.44 3.38 -3.05
N SER A 176 -21.13 2.64 -4.11
CA SER A 176 -20.58 1.30 -4.00
C SER A 176 -19.18 1.36 -3.36
N ARG A 177 -18.90 0.37 -2.51
CA ARG A 177 -17.60 0.25 -1.84
C ARG A 177 -17.02 -1.12 -2.07
N ILE A 178 -15.71 -1.19 -2.14
CA ILE A 178 -14.97 -2.45 -2.23
C ILE A 178 -15.11 -3.18 -0.90
N PRO A 179 -15.55 -4.46 -0.90
CA PRO A 179 -15.63 -5.25 0.33
C PRO A 179 -14.24 -5.40 0.95
N LEU A 180 -14.14 -5.16 2.25
CA LEU A 180 -12.88 -5.31 2.96
C LEU A 180 -12.59 -6.79 3.20
N PRO A 181 -11.39 -7.30 2.82
CA PRO A 181 -10.96 -8.65 3.15
C PRO A 181 -10.94 -8.89 4.66
N GLN A 182 -11.19 -10.14 5.10
CA GLN A 182 -11.17 -10.48 6.52
C GLN A 182 -9.77 -10.39 7.14
N ASN A 183 -8.73 -10.70 6.35
CA ASN A 183 -7.35 -10.61 6.79
C ASN A 183 -6.87 -9.15 6.65
N ARG A 184 -6.16 -8.67 7.67
CA ARG A 184 -5.55 -7.32 7.65
C ARG A 184 -4.17 -7.37 6.99
N ASP A 185 -4.16 -7.67 5.71
CA ASP A 185 -2.99 -7.74 4.84
C ASP A 185 -2.92 -6.52 3.90
N GLU A 186 -2.08 -6.60 2.90
CA GLU A 186 -1.90 -5.57 1.88
C GLU A 186 -3.17 -5.31 1.09
N LEU A 187 -3.99 -6.35 0.84
CA LEU A 187 -5.27 -6.22 0.14
C LEU A 187 -6.31 -5.47 0.97
N PHE A 188 -6.33 -5.69 2.29
CA PHE A 188 -7.16 -4.89 3.19
C PHE A 188 -6.79 -3.42 3.14
N THR A 189 -5.48 -3.12 3.22
CA THR A 189 -4.97 -1.75 3.17
C THR A 189 -5.29 -1.09 1.83
N LEU A 190 -5.13 -1.81 0.73
CA LEU A 190 -5.47 -1.34 -0.63
C LEU A 190 -6.97 -1.04 -0.73
N SER A 191 -7.84 -1.99 -0.34
CA SER A 191 -9.29 -1.82 -0.37
C SER A 191 -9.76 -0.62 0.45
N LYS A 192 -9.19 -0.45 1.65
CA LYS A 192 -9.46 0.71 2.52
C LYS A 192 -9.02 2.03 1.87
N THR A 193 -7.83 2.04 1.26
CA THR A 193 -7.30 3.23 0.58
C THR A 193 -8.17 3.62 -0.60
N ILE A 194 -8.61 2.65 -1.41
CA ILE A 194 -9.52 2.90 -2.53
C ILE A 194 -10.88 3.42 -2.01
N ASN A 195 -11.44 2.81 -0.96
CA ASN A 195 -12.69 3.29 -0.37
C ASN A 195 -12.58 4.73 0.14
N ASN A 196 -11.48 5.08 0.81
CA ASN A 196 -11.21 6.47 1.24
C ASN A 196 -11.11 7.44 0.04
N LEU A 197 -10.52 6.99 -1.06
CA LEU A 197 -10.47 7.77 -2.29
C LEU A 197 -11.86 7.95 -2.89
N LEU A 198 -12.67 6.89 -2.92
CA LEU A 198 -14.06 6.95 -3.38
C LEU A 198 -14.90 7.90 -2.52
N ASP A 199 -14.74 7.89 -1.19
CA ASP A 199 -15.41 8.84 -0.29
C ASP A 199 -15.06 10.30 -0.64
N ARG A 200 -13.78 10.56 -0.92
CA ARG A 200 -13.35 11.90 -1.33
C ARG A 200 -13.92 12.32 -2.67
N VAL A 201 -13.97 11.40 -3.64
CA VAL A 201 -14.55 11.66 -4.98
C VAL A 201 -16.06 11.88 -4.88
N GLU A 202 -16.77 11.01 -4.15
CA GLU A 202 -18.22 11.14 -3.92
C GLU A 202 -18.56 12.50 -3.30
N ASN A 203 -17.87 12.87 -2.21
CA ASN A 203 -18.05 14.15 -1.54
C ASN A 203 -17.70 15.35 -2.45
N ALA A 204 -16.74 15.20 -3.37
CA ALA A 204 -16.42 16.26 -4.33
C ALA A 204 -17.52 16.44 -5.36
N ILE A 205 -18.05 15.34 -5.92
CA ILE A 205 -19.15 15.37 -6.91
C ILE A 205 -20.46 15.85 -6.27
N GLU A 206 -20.76 15.44 -5.04
CA GLU A 206 -21.94 15.94 -4.33
C GLU A 206 -21.87 17.46 -4.12
N ARG A 207 -20.71 17.98 -3.71
CA ARG A 207 -20.47 19.42 -3.58
C ARG A 207 -20.61 20.15 -4.91
N GLU A 208 -20.08 19.59 -6.01
CA GLU A 208 -20.22 20.17 -7.34
C GLU A 208 -21.70 20.22 -7.79
N LYS A 209 -22.46 19.14 -7.57
CA LYS A 209 -23.90 19.09 -7.86
C LYS A 209 -24.68 20.12 -7.04
N GLN A 210 -24.39 20.20 -5.76
CA GLN A 210 -25.03 21.17 -4.86
C GLN A 210 -24.72 22.61 -5.32
N PHE A 211 -23.43 22.91 -5.58
CA PHE A 211 -23.02 24.23 -6.10
C PHE A 211 -23.76 24.60 -7.38
N THR A 212 -23.87 23.69 -8.35
CA THR A 212 -24.55 23.94 -9.63
C THR A 212 -26.06 24.17 -9.42
N SER A 213 -26.67 23.40 -8.50
CA SER A 213 -28.06 23.56 -8.13
C SER A 213 -28.34 24.93 -7.49
N ASP A 214 -27.52 25.27 -6.48
CA ASP A 214 -27.68 26.52 -5.71
C ASP A 214 -27.39 27.73 -6.60
N ALA A 215 -26.34 27.69 -7.44
CA ALA A 215 -26.07 28.74 -8.41
C ALA A 215 -27.26 28.96 -9.37
N SER A 216 -27.87 27.86 -9.85
CA SER A 216 -29.06 27.94 -10.73
C SER A 216 -30.25 28.56 -10.03
N HIS A 217 -30.46 28.26 -8.75
CA HIS A 217 -31.52 28.84 -7.95
C HIS A 217 -31.28 30.32 -7.69
N GLU A 218 -30.07 30.71 -7.29
CA GLU A 218 -29.71 32.11 -7.00
C GLU A 218 -29.73 33.01 -8.26
N LEU A 219 -29.45 32.47 -9.45
CA LEU A 219 -29.59 33.16 -10.72
C LEU A 219 -31.05 33.29 -11.16
N ARG A 220 -31.87 32.25 -10.94
CA ARG A 220 -33.28 32.24 -11.40
C ARG A 220 -34.15 33.24 -10.65
N THR A 221 -33.93 33.42 -9.35
CA THR A 221 -34.73 34.26 -8.49
C THR A 221 -34.76 35.73 -8.96
N PRO A 222 -33.62 36.44 -9.11
CA PRO A 222 -33.63 37.83 -9.59
C PRO A 222 -34.15 37.94 -11.03
N LEU A 223 -33.88 36.97 -11.91
CA LEU A 223 -34.44 36.95 -13.26
C LEU A 223 -35.96 36.87 -13.26
N ALA A 224 -36.55 36.05 -12.38
CA ALA A 224 -38.01 35.96 -12.22
C ALA A 224 -38.59 37.27 -11.66
N VAL A 225 -37.90 37.93 -10.72
CA VAL A 225 -38.29 39.21 -10.14
C VAL A 225 -38.26 40.31 -11.21
N ILE A 226 -37.17 40.40 -12.00
CA ILE A 226 -37.09 41.39 -13.10
C ILE A 226 -38.19 41.15 -14.11
N LYS A 227 -38.37 39.91 -14.57
CA LYS A 227 -39.42 39.55 -15.55
C LYS A 227 -40.81 39.91 -15.02
N GLY A 228 -41.13 39.49 -13.78
CA GLY A 228 -42.45 39.79 -13.18
C GLY A 228 -42.68 41.28 -12.99
N THR A 229 -41.63 42.04 -12.60
CA THR A 229 -41.74 43.52 -12.48
C THR A 229 -42.05 44.18 -13.82
N LEU A 230 -41.34 43.77 -14.90
CA LEU A 230 -41.54 44.26 -16.25
C LEU A 230 -42.93 43.87 -16.80
N GLU A 231 -43.35 42.61 -16.59
CA GLU A 231 -44.70 42.16 -17.00
C GLU A 231 -45.82 42.95 -16.32
N VAL A 232 -45.66 43.28 -15.04
CA VAL A 232 -46.62 44.14 -14.31
C VAL A 232 -46.55 45.58 -14.79
N LEU A 233 -45.36 46.06 -15.14
CA LEU A 233 -45.14 47.43 -15.61
C LEU A 233 -45.86 47.73 -16.93
N ILE A 234 -45.89 46.76 -17.85
CA ILE A 234 -46.51 46.91 -19.18
C ILE A 234 -48.07 46.71 -19.21
N ARG A 235 -48.64 46.12 -18.13
CA ARG A 235 -50.08 45.77 -18.11
C ARG A 235 -51.01 46.97 -18.16
N LYS A 236 -50.60 48.15 -17.67
CA LYS A 236 -51.35 49.36 -17.68
C LYS A 236 -50.44 50.60 -17.72
N PRO A 237 -50.91 51.73 -18.32
CA PRO A 237 -50.16 52.99 -18.27
C PRO A 237 -49.93 53.43 -16.81
N ARG A 238 -48.73 53.99 -16.55
CA ARG A 238 -48.33 54.53 -15.25
C ARG A 238 -47.72 55.91 -15.43
N ASN A 239 -47.51 56.61 -14.33
CA ASN A 239 -46.81 57.91 -14.38
C ASN A 239 -45.28 57.68 -14.55
N ALA A 240 -44.57 58.71 -14.97
CA ALA A 240 -43.16 58.66 -15.26
C ALA A 240 -42.34 58.28 -14.03
N GLU A 241 -42.75 58.68 -12.84
CA GLU A 241 -42.03 58.38 -11.58
C GLU A 241 -42.14 56.90 -11.20
N GLU A 242 -43.32 56.28 -11.36
CA GLU A 242 -43.49 54.82 -11.14
C GLU A 242 -42.70 54.01 -12.14
N TYR A 243 -42.62 54.44 -13.42
CA TYR A 243 -41.77 53.77 -14.42
C TYR A 243 -40.33 53.85 -14.01
N LYS A 244 -39.83 55.01 -13.59
CA LYS A 244 -38.46 55.22 -13.17
C LYS A 244 -38.10 54.33 -11.96
N GLU A 245 -38.95 54.37 -10.91
CA GLU A 245 -38.73 53.53 -9.69
C GLU A 245 -38.61 52.04 -10.04
N LYS A 246 -39.49 51.51 -10.88
CA LYS A 246 -39.48 50.10 -11.24
C LYS A 246 -38.32 49.71 -12.17
N ILE A 247 -37.93 50.63 -13.07
CA ILE A 247 -36.75 50.45 -13.92
C ILE A 247 -35.48 50.48 -13.05
N ASP A 248 -35.33 51.44 -12.13
CA ASP A 248 -34.20 51.52 -11.21
C ASP A 248 -34.11 50.26 -10.34
N PHE A 249 -35.26 49.72 -9.88
CA PHE A 249 -35.33 48.44 -9.19
C PHE A 249 -34.82 47.27 -10.08
N CYS A 250 -35.25 47.20 -11.35
CA CYS A 250 -34.78 46.18 -12.28
C CYS A 250 -33.25 46.30 -12.54
N ILE A 251 -32.73 47.53 -12.68
CA ILE A 251 -31.32 47.81 -12.83
C ILE A 251 -30.53 47.30 -11.59
N SER A 252 -31.06 47.53 -10.39
CA SER A 252 -30.45 47.06 -9.16
C SER A 252 -30.35 45.52 -9.10
N GLU A 253 -31.39 44.81 -9.57
CA GLU A 253 -31.39 43.35 -9.62
C GLU A 253 -30.44 42.80 -10.72
N VAL A 254 -30.30 43.52 -11.88
CA VAL A 254 -29.30 43.20 -12.91
C VAL A 254 -27.86 43.36 -12.36
N ASN A 255 -27.59 44.44 -11.61
CA ASN A 255 -26.28 44.66 -10.98
C ASN A 255 -25.98 43.59 -9.94
N ARG A 256 -26.98 43.13 -9.19
CA ARG A 256 -26.86 42.00 -8.27
C ARG A 256 -26.51 40.71 -8.99
N LEU A 257 -27.14 40.44 -10.15
CA LEU A 257 -26.83 39.29 -11.00
C LEU A 257 -25.40 39.34 -11.51
N ASN A 258 -24.96 40.48 -12.01
CA ASN A 258 -23.58 40.66 -12.49
C ASN A 258 -22.59 40.38 -11.37
N HIS A 259 -22.82 40.88 -10.15
CA HIS A 259 -21.97 40.62 -9.00
C HIS A 259 -21.92 39.12 -8.65
N LEU A 260 -23.07 38.40 -8.68
CA LEU A 260 -23.13 36.97 -8.46
C LEU A 260 -22.33 36.20 -9.51
N VAL A 261 -22.46 36.60 -10.80
CA VAL A 261 -21.66 35.96 -11.88
C VAL A 261 -20.16 36.19 -11.68
N ASP A 262 -19.76 37.40 -11.28
CA ASP A 262 -18.35 37.72 -11.00
C ASP A 262 -17.79 36.87 -9.83
N GLU A 263 -18.59 36.68 -8.76
CA GLU A 263 -18.26 35.83 -7.63
C GLU A 263 -18.10 34.35 -8.07
N LEU A 264 -18.99 33.84 -8.93
CA LEU A 264 -18.92 32.48 -9.46
C LEU A 264 -17.71 32.30 -10.36
N LEU A 265 -17.43 33.27 -11.25
CA LEU A 265 -16.24 33.24 -12.11
C LEU A 265 -14.95 33.30 -11.29
N LEU A 266 -14.93 34.07 -10.21
CA LEU A 266 -13.80 34.15 -9.30
C LEU A 266 -13.53 32.78 -8.65
N LEU A 267 -14.56 32.11 -8.11
CA LEU A 267 -14.44 30.79 -7.53
C LEU A 267 -13.93 29.77 -8.56
N ALA A 268 -14.50 29.74 -9.78
CA ALA A 268 -14.10 28.83 -10.85
C ALA A 268 -12.65 29.05 -11.29
N ARG A 269 -12.18 30.29 -11.35
CA ARG A 269 -10.78 30.61 -11.72
C ARG A 269 -9.77 30.04 -10.71
N PHE A 270 -10.11 30.07 -9.42
CA PHE A 270 -9.20 29.64 -8.35
C PHE A 270 -9.37 28.18 -7.92
N GLU A 271 -10.30 27.42 -8.50
CA GLU A 271 -10.32 25.95 -8.36
C GLU A 271 -9.13 25.29 -9.03
N ASN A 272 -8.65 25.83 -10.14
CA ASN A 272 -7.55 25.28 -10.93
C ASN A 272 -6.19 25.91 -10.58
N GLN A 273 -5.72 25.93 -9.39
CA GLN A 273 -4.37 26.30 -8.84
C GLN A 273 -3.25 26.77 -9.83
N LYS A 274 -3.56 27.09 -11.09
CA LYS A 274 -2.61 27.41 -12.17
C LYS A 274 -2.44 28.91 -12.43
N GLN A 275 -3.06 29.79 -11.64
CA GLN A 275 -2.87 31.21 -11.85
C GLN A 275 -1.58 31.69 -11.17
N THR A 276 -0.79 32.45 -11.93
CA THR A 276 0.39 33.11 -11.41
C THR A 276 -0.05 34.28 -10.53
N LEU A 277 0.22 34.21 -9.23
CA LEU A 277 -0.04 35.30 -8.29
C LEU A 277 0.86 36.48 -8.59
N LYS A 278 0.32 37.68 -8.57
CA LYS A 278 1.09 38.92 -8.71
C LYS A 278 1.49 39.40 -7.32
N ILE A 279 2.57 38.83 -6.79
CA ILE A 279 3.06 39.21 -5.46
C ILE A 279 3.78 40.55 -5.55
N GLU A 280 3.26 41.54 -4.82
CA GLU A 280 3.83 42.88 -4.72
C GLU A 280 3.82 43.37 -3.27
N LYS A 281 4.59 44.45 -2.98
CA LYS A 281 4.58 45.07 -1.66
C LYS A 281 3.31 45.95 -1.51
N VAL A 282 2.38 45.54 -0.69
CA VAL A 282 1.09 46.20 -0.49
C VAL A 282 1.09 46.92 0.86
N SER A 283 0.68 48.20 0.86
CA SER A 283 0.38 48.95 2.08
C SER A 283 -1.00 48.58 2.59
N LEU A 284 -1.09 47.99 3.77
CA LEU A 284 -2.37 47.61 4.37
C LEU A 284 -3.20 48.83 4.76
N ASN A 285 -2.57 49.88 5.30
CA ASN A 285 -3.22 51.11 5.68
C ASN A 285 -3.93 51.75 4.48
N ALA A 286 -3.22 51.88 3.34
CA ALA A 286 -3.79 52.43 2.11
C ALA A 286 -4.92 51.55 1.56
N LEU A 287 -4.78 50.24 1.60
CA LEU A 287 -5.80 49.29 1.16
C LEU A 287 -7.08 49.40 1.99
N PHE A 288 -6.97 49.44 3.32
CA PHE A 288 -8.13 49.59 4.19
C PHE A 288 -8.85 50.92 3.97
N LEU A 289 -8.09 52.01 3.83
CA LEU A 289 -8.67 53.35 3.56
C LEU A 289 -9.37 53.40 2.19
N ASP A 290 -8.81 52.79 1.15
CA ASP A 290 -9.45 52.73 -0.17
C ASP A 290 -10.76 51.92 -0.12
N ILE A 291 -10.78 50.76 0.54
CA ILE A 291 -12.00 49.94 0.66
C ILE A 291 -13.06 50.64 1.51
N LEU A 292 -12.67 51.31 2.59
CA LEU A 292 -13.58 52.13 3.39
C LEU A 292 -14.17 53.27 2.56
N SER A 293 -13.37 53.96 1.76
CA SER A 293 -13.82 55.07 0.90
C SER A 293 -14.86 54.63 -0.12
N ARG A 294 -14.73 53.44 -0.69
CA ARG A 294 -15.70 52.84 -1.62
C ARG A 294 -17.05 52.51 -0.95
N ASN A 295 -17.06 52.26 0.35
CA ASN A 295 -18.26 51.90 1.12
C ASN A 295 -18.82 53.06 1.96
N LEU A 296 -18.29 54.30 1.83
CA LEU A 296 -18.66 55.48 2.66
C LEU A 296 -20.17 55.79 2.64
N LEU A 297 -20.83 55.66 1.49
CA LEU A 297 -22.28 55.95 1.42
C LEU A 297 -23.07 54.99 2.32
N THR A 298 -22.79 53.68 2.23
CA THR A 298 -23.48 52.64 3.02
C THR A 298 -23.18 52.81 4.52
N ILE A 299 -21.94 53.13 4.85
CA ILE A 299 -21.48 53.40 6.23
C ILE A 299 -22.24 54.62 6.78
N SER A 300 -22.33 55.70 5.99
CA SER A 300 -23.02 56.93 6.37
C SER A 300 -24.54 56.73 6.53
N ASP A 301 -25.17 56.00 5.62
CA ASP A 301 -26.62 55.70 5.68
C ASP A 301 -26.98 54.91 6.96
N LYS A 302 -26.16 53.99 7.37
CA LYS A 302 -26.31 53.25 8.62
C LYS A 302 -25.75 54.00 9.86
N LYS A 303 -25.07 55.12 9.65
CA LYS A 303 -24.41 55.90 10.73
C LYS A 303 -23.44 55.07 11.55
N LEU A 304 -22.68 54.19 10.89
CA LEU A 304 -21.70 53.32 11.55
C LEU A 304 -20.44 54.12 11.95
N ASN A 305 -19.87 53.78 13.09
CA ASN A 305 -18.60 54.33 13.54
C ASN A 305 -17.46 53.43 13.09
N CYS A 306 -16.52 53.91 12.26
CA CYS A 306 -15.37 53.18 11.84
C CYS A 306 -14.12 53.69 12.57
N ASN A 307 -13.54 52.86 13.44
CA ASN A 307 -12.36 53.18 14.17
C ASN A 307 -11.14 52.49 13.56
N LEU A 308 -10.11 53.26 13.22
CA LEU A 308 -8.86 52.77 12.65
C LEU A 308 -7.75 52.92 13.68
N ASP A 309 -7.20 51.82 14.13
CA ASP A 309 -6.08 51.80 15.05
C ASP A 309 -4.82 51.30 14.32
N PHE A 310 -4.08 52.21 13.74
CA PHE A 310 -2.86 51.99 13.01
C PHE A 310 -1.70 52.78 13.65
N ALA A 311 -0.85 52.10 14.41
CA ALA A 311 0.28 52.72 15.07
C ALA A 311 1.38 53.23 14.10
N LYS A 312 1.46 52.65 12.90
CA LYS A 312 2.43 52.98 11.84
C LYS A 312 1.94 52.48 10.48
N ASP A 313 2.72 52.65 9.43
CA ASP A 313 2.45 52.03 8.12
C ASP A 313 2.91 50.57 8.13
N TYR A 314 2.02 49.67 7.67
CA TYR A 314 2.24 48.24 7.59
C TYR A 314 2.26 47.77 6.15
N TYR A 315 3.18 46.85 5.82
CA TYR A 315 3.36 46.33 4.49
C TYR A 315 3.42 44.82 4.49
N VAL A 316 2.81 44.19 3.49
CA VAL A 316 2.84 42.74 3.25
C VAL A 316 3.20 42.46 1.80
N HIS A 317 3.80 41.30 1.54
CA HIS A 317 4.04 40.85 0.16
C HIS A 317 2.93 39.88 -0.23
N THR A 318 2.03 40.34 -1.10
CA THR A 318 0.86 39.57 -1.48
C THR A 318 0.29 40.09 -2.81
N ASP A 319 -0.76 39.45 -3.32
CA ASP A 319 -1.51 39.96 -4.47
C ASP A 319 -2.53 41.01 -3.99
N SER A 320 -2.30 42.26 -4.37
CA SER A 320 -3.11 43.43 -3.96
C SER A 320 -4.57 43.29 -4.36
N TYR A 321 -4.85 42.77 -5.57
CA TYR A 321 -6.21 42.60 -6.05
C TYR A 321 -6.97 41.57 -5.23
N LEU A 322 -6.36 40.39 -5.00
CA LEU A 322 -6.99 39.33 -4.23
C LEU A 322 -7.17 39.70 -2.75
N LEU A 323 -6.19 40.39 -2.17
CA LEU A 323 -6.31 40.90 -0.82
C LEU A 323 -7.44 41.94 -0.71
N SER A 324 -7.60 42.80 -1.72
CA SER A 324 -8.70 43.77 -1.73
C SER A 324 -10.07 43.08 -1.74
N ILE A 325 -10.22 41.97 -2.44
CA ILE A 325 -11.46 41.15 -2.44
C ILE A 325 -11.72 40.57 -1.06
N ILE A 326 -10.67 40.01 -0.38
CA ILE A 326 -10.81 39.47 0.97
C ILE A 326 -11.34 40.54 1.92
N VAL A 327 -10.62 41.67 1.99
CA VAL A 327 -10.97 42.77 2.94
C VAL A 327 -12.33 43.36 2.61
N ASN A 328 -12.64 43.57 1.32
CA ASN A 328 -13.96 44.11 0.93
C ASN A 328 -15.12 43.16 1.32
N ASN A 329 -14.94 41.84 1.14
CA ASN A 329 -15.99 40.87 1.56
C ASN A 329 -16.18 40.88 3.08
N ILE A 330 -15.09 40.96 3.86
CA ILE A 330 -15.18 41.03 5.32
C ILE A 330 -15.85 42.33 5.75
N LEU A 331 -15.44 43.49 5.18
CA LEU A 331 -16.00 44.77 5.53
C LEU A 331 -17.48 44.86 5.12
N THR A 332 -17.85 44.45 3.92
CA THR A 332 -19.25 44.47 3.49
C THR A 332 -20.15 43.58 4.35
N ASN A 333 -19.62 42.45 4.85
CA ASN A 333 -20.33 41.63 5.84
C ASN A 333 -20.47 42.37 7.17
N ALA A 334 -19.41 42.97 7.71
CA ALA A 334 -19.48 43.78 8.92
C ALA A 334 -20.53 44.89 8.79
N ILE A 335 -20.54 45.63 7.66
CA ILE A 335 -21.54 46.67 7.41
C ILE A 335 -22.98 46.10 7.31
N LYS A 336 -23.14 44.95 6.63
CA LYS A 336 -24.46 44.32 6.43
C LYS A 336 -25.10 43.90 7.75
N TYR A 337 -24.31 43.25 8.61
CA TYR A 337 -24.78 42.62 9.84
C TYR A 337 -24.69 43.51 11.07
N SER A 338 -24.13 44.71 10.95
CA SER A 338 -24.19 45.76 11.97
C SER A 338 -25.53 46.52 11.93
N LYS A 339 -26.01 46.90 13.11
CA LYS A 339 -27.17 47.77 13.32
C LYS A 339 -26.77 49.24 13.13
N GLN A 340 -27.77 50.13 13.12
CA GLN A 340 -27.45 51.56 13.09
C GLN A 340 -26.67 52.00 14.32
N LYS A 341 -25.63 52.83 14.11
CA LYS A 341 -24.70 53.34 15.12
C LYS A 341 -23.77 52.34 15.74
N ASP A 342 -23.73 51.09 15.22
CA ASP A 342 -22.72 50.12 15.61
C ASP A 342 -21.31 50.58 15.22
N THR A 343 -20.31 49.91 15.79
CA THR A 343 -18.90 50.22 15.55
C THR A 343 -18.23 49.10 14.77
N ILE A 344 -17.42 49.47 13.78
CA ILE A 344 -16.48 48.58 13.11
C ILE A 344 -15.07 49.04 13.46
N HIS A 345 -14.30 48.15 14.06
CA HIS A 345 -12.92 48.43 14.52
C HIS A 345 -11.93 47.69 13.66
N PHE A 346 -10.90 48.42 13.20
CA PHE A 346 -9.79 47.89 12.43
C PHE A 346 -8.51 48.04 13.27
N GLU A 347 -7.82 46.94 13.49
CA GLU A 347 -6.58 46.91 14.25
C GLU A 347 -5.50 46.18 13.47
N ILE A 348 -4.31 46.68 13.45
CA ILE A 348 -3.13 46.00 12.93
C ILE A 348 -2.07 45.87 14.01
N VAL A 349 -1.72 44.64 14.35
CA VAL A 349 -0.70 44.31 15.35
C VAL A 349 0.45 43.58 14.68
N GLU A 350 1.64 44.08 14.91
CA GLU A 350 2.86 43.46 14.40
C GLU A 350 3.61 42.74 15.53
N THR A 351 3.89 41.46 15.32
CA THR A 351 4.75 40.63 16.16
C THR A 351 6.09 40.39 15.49
N THR A 352 7.00 39.70 16.16
CA THR A 352 8.32 39.36 15.59
C THR A 352 8.23 38.48 14.35
N ALA A 353 7.25 37.60 14.26
CA ALA A 353 7.11 36.61 13.19
C ALA A 353 5.92 36.86 12.27
N THR A 354 4.87 37.55 12.72
CA THR A 354 3.60 37.69 12.02
C THR A 354 3.08 39.12 12.08
N LEU A 355 2.28 39.47 11.10
CA LEU A 355 1.47 40.67 11.11
C LEU A 355 0.00 40.24 11.12
N VAL A 356 -0.76 40.72 12.09
CA VAL A 356 -2.15 40.34 12.32
C VAL A 356 -3.05 41.55 12.08
N CYS A 357 -3.98 41.40 11.13
CA CYS A 357 -5.04 42.38 10.90
C CYS A 357 -6.36 41.85 11.47
N THR A 358 -7.00 42.63 12.27
CA THR A 358 -8.30 42.32 12.89
C THR A 358 -9.38 43.31 12.45
N ILE A 359 -10.51 42.78 12.03
CA ILE A 359 -11.73 43.54 11.73
C ILE A 359 -12.82 43.03 12.66
N THR A 360 -13.29 43.91 13.55
CA THR A 360 -14.31 43.58 14.56
C THR A 360 -15.55 44.45 14.36
N ASP A 361 -16.71 43.81 14.26
CA ASP A 361 -18.02 44.52 14.31
C ASP A 361 -18.76 44.21 15.61
N THR A 362 -19.66 45.13 15.99
CA THR A 362 -20.56 44.97 17.14
C THR A 362 -21.97 44.56 16.72
N GLY A 363 -22.11 43.89 15.58
CA GLY A 363 -23.36 43.50 14.97
C GLY A 363 -24.08 42.33 15.64
N ILE A 364 -24.96 41.67 14.88
CA ILE A 364 -25.79 40.56 15.39
C ILE A 364 -25.00 39.31 15.78
N GLY A 365 -23.74 39.19 15.34
CA GLY A 365 -22.92 38.00 15.57
C GLY A 365 -23.42 36.73 14.86
N ILE A 366 -22.76 35.61 15.16
CA ILE A 366 -23.01 34.33 14.54
C ILE A 366 -23.17 33.28 15.64
N THR A 367 -24.13 32.38 15.51
CA THR A 367 -24.31 31.25 16.46
C THR A 367 -23.22 30.22 16.31
N ALA A 368 -22.96 29.41 17.36
CA ALA A 368 -21.94 28.35 17.32
C ALA A 368 -22.25 27.28 16.27
N GLU A 369 -23.53 27.02 15.98
CA GLU A 369 -23.94 26.05 14.93
C GLU A 369 -23.65 26.61 13.53
N ASP A 370 -23.95 27.88 13.30
CA ASP A 370 -23.71 28.52 12.01
C ASP A 370 -22.23 28.73 11.74
N LEU A 371 -21.44 28.99 12.78
CA LEU A 371 -19.98 29.21 12.66
C LEU A 371 -19.24 28.07 11.96
N GLN A 372 -19.75 26.85 12.07
CA GLN A 372 -19.21 25.68 11.37
C GLN A 372 -19.52 25.68 9.86
N LYS A 373 -20.58 26.40 9.44
CA LYS A 373 -21.13 26.35 8.07
C LYS A 373 -20.93 27.65 7.30
N ILE A 374 -20.48 28.74 7.94
CA ILE A 374 -20.34 30.06 7.27
C ILE A 374 -19.41 30.06 6.07
N PHE A 375 -18.56 29.05 5.94
CA PHE A 375 -17.66 28.89 4.81
C PHE A 375 -18.24 28.03 3.68
N ASP A 376 -19.42 27.42 3.89
CA ASP A 376 -20.09 26.66 2.85
C ASP A 376 -20.69 27.63 1.82
N GLN A 377 -20.58 27.21 0.55
CA GLN A 377 -21.07 28.04 -0.56
C GLN A 377 -22.61 28.19 -0.48
N PHE A 378 -23.11 29.39 -0.74
CA PHE A 378 -24.53 29.75 -0.67
C PHE A 378 -25.17 29.63 0.73
N TYR A 379 -24.39 29.30 1.75
CA TYR A 379 -24.89 29.20 3.10
C TYR A 379 -25.21 30.61 3.67
N ARG A 380 -26.36 30.71 4.32
CA ARG A 380 -26.81 31.94 5.00
C ARG A 380 -27.45 31.56 6.32
N SER A 381 -26.91 32.11 7.41
CA SER A 381 -27.45 31.93 8.75
C SER A 381 -28.84 32.60 8.82
N LYS A 382 -29.83 31.87 9.33
CA LYS A 382 -31.18 32.40 9.68
C LYS A 382 -31.76 33.40 8.67
N SER A 383 -31.74 33.03 7.36
CA SER A 383 -32.33 33.89 6.31
C SER A 383 -33.79 34.27 6.55
N ASN A 384 -34.50 33.53 7.39
CA ASN A 384 -35.88 33.79 7.77
C ASN A 384 -36.03 34.85 8.88
N ASP A 385 -35.00 35.04 9.72
CA ASP A 385 -35.07 35.99 10.85
C ASP A 385 -34.68 37.41 10.45
N HIS A 386 -33.91 37.56 9.34
CA HIS A 386 -33.44 38.83 8.81
C HIS A 386 -33.60 38.90 7.29
N PRO A 387 -34.85 38.93 6.76
CA PRO A 387 -35.12 38.93 5.32
C PRO A 387 -34.60 40.20 4.61
N GLU A 388 -34.40 41.30 5.35
CA GLU A 388 -33.85 42.56 4.86
C GLU A 388 -32.35 42.47 4.49
N ILE A 389 -31.62 41.51 5.05
CA ILE A 389 -30.19 41.35 4.77
C ILE A 389 -30.00 40.51 3.50
N LYS A 390 -29.84 41.16 2.36
CA LYS A 390 -29.60 40.49 1.08
C LYS A 390 -28.14 40.09 0.94
N GLY A 391 -27.89 38.88 0.40
CA GLY A 391 -26.54 38.38 0.13
C GLY A 391 -26.56 37.08 -0.67
N THR A 392 -25.48 36.76 -1.33
CA THR A 392 -25.28 35.53 -2.17
C THR A 392 -24.90 34.30 -1.37
N GLY A 393 -24.34 34.47 -0.18
CA GLY A 393 -23.73 33.35 0.60
C GLY A 393 -22.38 32.86 0.06
N LEU A 394 -21.76 33.60 -0.89
CA LEU A 394 -20.47 33.22 -1.48
C LEU A 394 -19.29 33.99 -0.86
N GLY A 395 -19.52 35.17 -0.25
CA GLY A 395 -18.43 36.06 0.20
C GLY A 395 -17.44 35.41 1.14
N LEU A 396 -17.86 34.70 2.20
CA LEU A 396 -16.95 34.04 3.15
C LEU A 396 -16.30 32.80 2.58
N SER A 397 -16.94 32.06 1.69
CA SER A 397 -16.31 30.94 0.97
C SER A 397 -15.21 31.44 0.04
N ILE A 398 -15.38 32.59 -0.63
CA ILE A 398 -14.37 33.29 -1.40
C ILE A 398 -13.21 33.71 -0.49
N VAL A 399 -13.50 34.38 0.63
CA VAL A 399 -12.45 34.78 1.61
C VAL A 399 -11.61 33.59 2.02
N LYS A 400 -12.22 32.48 2.45
CA LYS A 400 -11.50 31.26 2.84
C LYS A 400 -10.60 30.75 1.72
N ARG A 401 -11.13 30.69 0.49
CA ARG A 401 -10.40 30.19 -0.67
C ARG A 401 -9.20 31.07 -1.02
N LEU A 402 -9.39 32.38 -1.03
CA LEU A 402 -8.32 33.35 -1.32
C LEU A 402 -7.28 33.39 -0.20
N CYS A 403 -7.68 33.30 1.07
CA CYS A 403 -6.74 33.20 2.20
C CYS A 403 -5.85 31.96 2.07
N LEU A 404 -6.42 30.80 1.72
CA LEU A 404 -5.63 29.58 1.46
C LEU A 404 -4.65 29.78 0.30
N LEU A 405 -5.05 30.44 -0.77
CA LEU A 405 -4.22 30.72 -1.94
C LEU A 405 -3.05 31.65 -1.62
N LEU A 406 -3.32 32.70 -0.84
CA LEU A 406 -2.33 33.70 -0.45
C LEU A 406 -1.54 33.33 0.82
N GLN A 407 -1.77 32.14 1.38
CA GLN A 407 -1.17 31.66 2.62
C GLN A 407 -1.42 32.59 3.82
N ILE A 408 -2.61 33.22 3.84
CA ILE A 408 -3.07 34.05 4.94
C ILE A 408 -3.85 33.16 5.93
N GLU A 409 -3.46 33.21 7.20
CA GLU A 409 -4.21 32.54 8.26
C GLU A 409 -5.53 33.29 8.51
N LEU A 410 -6.66 32.58 8.44
CA LEU A 410 -7.98 33.14 8.65
C LEU A 410 -8.62 32.51 9.89
N GLN A 411 -8.97 33.34 10.86
CA GLN A 411 -9.74 32.94 12.05
C GLN A 411 -10.96 33.85 12.20
N ILE A 412 -12.09 33.29 12.60
CA ILE A 412 -13.34 34.04 12.87
C ILE A 412 -13.79 33.66 14.28
N GLU A 413 -13.97 34.69 15.12
CA GLU A 413 -14.52 34.59 16.47
C GLU A 413 -15.84 35.38 16.47
N SER A 414 -16.91 34.74 16.90
CA SER A 414 -18.21 35.42 16.94
C SER A 414 -19.10 34.86 18.02
N LYS A 415 -19.94 35.71 18.57
CA LYS A 415 -20.99 35.35 19.52
C LYS A 415 -22.24 36.09 19.21
N GLU A 416 -23.37 35.41 19.27
CA GLU A 416 -24.68 35.97 18.97
C GLU A 416 -24.98 37.22 19.83
N ASN A 417 -25.36 38.31 19.18
CA ASN A 417 -25.60 39.66 19.76
C ASN A 417 -24.38 40.37 20.38
N GLU A 418 -23.19 39.86 20.18
CA GLU A 418 -21.93 40.52 20.63
C GLU A 418 -21.07 40.99 19.45
N GLY A 419 -21.35 40.50 18.23
CA GLY A 419 -20.63 40.83 17.01
C GLY A 419 -19.68 39.77 16.51
N THR A 420 -18.86 40.13 15.52
CA THR A 420 -17.94 39.23 14.84
C THR A 420 -16.55 39.83 14.75
N LYS A 421 -15.52 39.02 15.05
CA LYS A 421 -14.11 39.37 14.92
C LYS A 421 -13.48 38.48 13.89
N VAL A 422 -12.95 39.06 12.81
CA VAL A 422 -12.22 38.36 11.75
C VAL A 422 -10.74 38.70 11.86
N ILE A 423 -9.90 37.71 11.92
CA ILE A 423 -8.46 37.80 12.12
C ILE A 423 -7.75 37.27 10.88
N LEU A 424 -6.90 38.09 10.28
CA LEU A 424 -6.04 37.76 9.13
C LEU A 424 -4.59 37.80 9.58
N GLY A 425 -3.92 36.63 9.56
CA GLY A 425 -2.50 36.47 9.93
C GLY A 425 -1.62 36.37 8.67
N PHE A 426 -0.65 37.26 8.54
CA PHE A 426 0.35 37.27 7.48
C PHE A 426 1.69 36.82 8.02
N GLN A 427 2.34 35.88 7.36
CA GLN A 427 3.72 35.53 7.64
C GLN A 427 4.64 36.61 7.05
N LYS A 428 5.71 36.99 7.79
CA LYS A 428 6.69 38.00 7.35
C LYS A 428 7.74 37.40 6.42
#